data_a77bfb599c009b35e57229e693a029e8
#
_entry.id   a77bfb599c009b35e57229e693a029e8
#
_cell.length_a   1.000
_cell.length_b   1.000
_cell.length_c   1.000
_cell.angle_alpha   90.00
_cell.angle_beta   90.00
_cell.angle_gamma   90.00
#
_symmetry.space_group_name_H-M   'P 1'
#
loop_
_entity.id
_entity.type
_entity.pdbx_description
1 polymer ?
#
loop_
_entity_poly.entity_id
_entity_poly.type
_entity_poly.pdbx_seq_one_letter_code
_entity_poly.pdbx_strand_id
1 'polypeptide(L)'
;DTVTALTGGSLKFEIMPAGAVVGVKETLDAVDKGLIDCGFAWTHYWSGDHPAAMLFGSPVAGGGVGIDNIAFLSWFQYGGGKELYDRLWKEMGRDIKGFMIQPVGPEALGWFPKPIKDMADFRKYKFRTPPGIPGQTYKDIGIASVAMGGGDILPALEAGTIDAAEWCCPKPDLTFGFQKVLKHYYLQGLHQVVVNADFYITGKTYNAMSDHEKKSLEVAANASLAKSLSYRIYENGKALRELTEVHGVKLEDTPSDYFTEYMAAAKKSLETNAAKNAFFAEVWDSMKAFADIAVPFWSGAQCLMRS
;
A
#
# COMPACT_ATOMS: atom_id res chain seq x y z
N ASP A 1 9.98 9.41 -18.74
CA ASP A 1 10.45 10.72 -19.23
C ASP A 1 11.61 11.29 -18.38
N THR A 2 11.52 11.32 -17.03
CA THR A 2 12.56 11.91 -16.17
C THR A 2 13.90 11.20 -16.30
N VAL A 3 13.93 9.87 -16.19
CA VAL A 3 15.18 9.08 -16.36
C VAL A 3 15.75 9.28 -17.75
N THR A 4 14.92 9.20 -18.80
CA THR A 4 15.38 9.41 -20.19
C THR A 4 16.01 10.78 -20.38
N ALA A 5 15.42 11.82 -19.78
CA ALA A 5 15.98 13.18 -19.84
C ALA A 5 17.32 13.28 -19.07
N LEU A 6 17.39 12.74 -17.87
CA LEU A 6 18.59 12.77 -17.04
C LEU A 6 19.76 11.99 -17.65
N THR A 7 19.47 10.90 -18.37
CA THR A 7 20.49 10.03 -18.98
C THR A 7 20.81 10.40 -20.45
N GLY A 8 20.26 11.53 -20.93
CA GLY A 8 20.49 11.93 -22.35
C GLY A 8 19.95 10.91 -23.37
N GLY A 9 18.99 10.06 -22.92
CA GLY A 9 18.37 9.06 -23.80
C GLY A 9 19.05 7.69 -23.78
N SER A 10 20.09 7.46 -22.99
CA SER A 10 20.73 6.13 -22.86
C SER A 10 19.81 5.12 -22.19
N LEU A 11 18.95 5.56 -21.24
CA LEU A 11 17.89 4.73 -20.66
C LEU A 11 16.52 5.18 -21.18
N LYS A 12 15.78 4.24 -21.73
CA LYS A 12 14.39 4.42 -22.19
C LYS A 12 13.55 3.28 -21.66
N PHE A 13 12.31 3.60 -21.28
CA PHE A 13 11.35 2.60 -20.83
C PHE A 13 10.20 2.49 -21.84
N GLU A 14 9.92 1.26 -22.25
CA GLU A 14 8.69 0.90 -22.91
C GLU A 14 7.72 0.38 -21.84
N ILE A 15 6.58 1.05 -21.68
CA ILE A 15 5.60 0.71 -20.64
C ILE A 15 4.54 -0.19 -21.24
N MET A 16 4.45 -1.41 -20.71
CA MET A 16 3.42 -2.36 -21.10
C MET A 16 2.26 -2.36 -20.07
N PRO A 17 1.01 -2.49 -20.54
CA PRO A 17 -0.14 -2.63 -19.62
C PRO A 17 0.00 -3.86 -18.71
N ALA A 18 -0.57 -3.78 -17.52
CA ALA A 18 -0.64 -4.91 -16.61
C ALA A 18 -1.30 -6.13 -17.29
N GLY A 19 -0.67 -7.28 -17.17
CA GLY A 19 -1.15 -8.52 -17.79
C GLY A 19 -0.75 -8.72 -19.27
N ALA A 20 -0.08 -7.74 -19.91
CA ALA A 20 0.30 -7.86 -21.33
C ALA A 20 1.41 -8.92 -21.56
N VAL A 21 2.28 -9.12 -20.58
CA VAL A 21 3.40 -10.09 -20.68
C VAL A 21 3.24 -11.18 -19.63
N VAL A 22 3.03 -10.79 -18.37
CA VAL A 22 2.83 -11.70 -17.24
C VAL A 22 1.73 -11.15 -16.32
N GLY A 23 1.12 -12.01 -15.52
CA GLY A 23 0.19 -11.58 -14.47
C GLY A 23 0.88 -10.72 -13.42
N VAL A 24 0.10 -9.93 -12.68
CA VAL A 24 0.66 -8.99 -11.69
C VAL A 24 1.48 -9.70 -10.61
N LYS A 25 1.06 -10.90 -10.19
CA LYS A 25 1.77 -11.67 -9.15
C LYS A 25 3.06 -12.30 -9.66
N GLU A 26 3.19 -12.51 -10.94
CA GLU A 26 4.36 -13.07 -11.61
C GLU A 26 5.40 -12.01 -12.00
N THR A 27 5.11 -10.72 -11.80
CA THR A 27 5.98 -9.61 -12.21
C THR A 27 7.39 -9.72 -11.61
N LEU A 28 7.50 -9.98 -10.30
CA LEU A 28 8.81 -10.11 -9.64
C LEU A 28 9.62 -11.27 -10.21
N ASP A 29 8.98 -12.42 -10.39
CA ASP A 29 9.60 -13.61 -10.98
C ASP A 29 10.07 -13.37 -12.42
N ALA A 30 9.28 -12.64 -13.20
CA ALA A 30 9.61 -12.31 -14.57
C ALA A 30 10.82 -11.36 -14.66
N VAL A 31 10.92 -10.39 -13.76
CA VAL A 31 12.10 -9.52 -13.66
C VAL A 31 13.31 -10.32 -13.22
N ASP A 32 13.22 -11.09 -12.13
CA ASP A 32 14.33 -11.87 -11.57
C ASP A 32 14.91 -12.87 -12.59
N LYS A 33 14.05 -13.49 -13.40
CA LYS A 33 14.43 -14.42 -14.47
C LYS A 33 14.86 -13.72 -15.77
N GLY A 34 14.77 -12.39 -15.84
CA GLY A 34 15.13 -11.63 -17.04
C GLY A 34 14.16 -11.80 -18.21
N LEU A 35 12.92 -12.20 -17.98
CA LEU A 35 11.86 -12.26 -19.01
C LEU A 35 11.37 -10.86 -19.38
N ILE A 36 11.41 -9.93 -18.43
CA ILE A 36 11.22 -8.49 -18.62
C ILE A 36 12.36 -7.76 -17.90
N ASP A 37 12.80 -6.62 -18.44
CA ASP A 37 13.94 -5.88 -17.89
C ASP A 37 13.62 -5.23 -16.55
N CYS A 38 12.37 -4.78 -16.38
CA CYS A 38 11.91 -4.09 -15.18
C CYS A 38 10.42 -4.32 -14.96
N GLY A 39 9.97 -4.09 -13.73
CA GLY A 39 8.58 -4.22 -13.33
C GLY A 39 8.14 -3.09 -12.41
N PHE A 40 6.84 -2.87 -12.36
CA PHE A 40 6.18 -1.98 -11.42
C PHE A 40 5.08 -2.76 -10.71
N ALA A 41 5.17 -2.87 -9.40
CA ALA A 41 4.14 -3.55 -8.58
C ALA A 41 4.29 -3.17 -7.09
N TRP A 42 3.55 -3.88 -6.25
CA TRP A 42 3.45 -3.65 -4.81
C TRP A 42 4.27 -4.68 -4.06
N THR A 43 5.28 -4.27 -3.28
CA THR A 43 6.15 -5.20 -2.55
C THR A 43 5.39 -6.16 -1.65
N HIS A 44 4.27 -5.75 -1.05
CA HIS A 44 3.46 -6.63 -0.22
C HIS A 44 2.77 -7.78 -0.96
N TYR A 45 2.71 -7.77 -2.29
CA TYR A 45 2.17 -8.90 -3.08
C TYR A 45 3.00 -10.17 -2.90
N TRP A 46 4.27 -10.05 -2.54
CA TRP A 46 5.19 -11.16 -2.32
C TRP A 46 5.34 -11.53 -0.84
N SER A 47 4.35 -11.19 -0.02
CA SER A 47 4.31 -11.61 1.39
C SER A 47 4.25 -13.15 1.56
N GLY A 48 3.82 -13.87 0.53
CA GLY A 48 3.89 -15.34 0.49
C GLY A 48 5.32 -15.86 0.34
N ASP A 49 6.20 -15.12 -0.34
CA ASP A 49 7.62 -15.46 -0.50
C ASP A 49 8.41 -15.09 0.76
N HIS A 50 8.13 -13.91 1.31
CA HIS A 50 8.74 -13.47 2.57
C HIS A 50 7.80 -12.51 3.34
N PRO A 51 7.48 -12.80 4.63
CA PRO A 51 6.50 -11.99 5.37
C PRO A 51 6.91 -10.52 5.56
N ALA A 52 8.22 -10.21 5.63
CA ALA A 52 8.71 -8.85 5.75
C ALA A 52 8.40 -7.96 4.54
N ALA A 53 8.06 -8.52 3.37
CA ALA A 53 7.59 -7.75 2.22
C ALA A 53 6.36 -6.88 2.56
N MET A 54 5.52 -7.34 3.51
CA MET A 54 4.40 -6.55 4.03
C MET A 54 4.85 -5.26 4.71
N LEU A 55 5.96 -5.28 5.46
CA LEU A 55 6.43 -4.12 6.20
C LEU A 55 6.94 -2.99 5.29
N PHE A 56 7.40 -3.32 4.08
CA PHE A 56 7.86 -2.34 3.09
C PHE A 56 6.74 -1.87 2.16
N GLY A 57 5.86 -2.77 1.74
CA GLY A 57 4.81 -2.45 0.79
C GLY A 57 3.52 -1.93 1.42
N SER A 58 3.12 -2.47 2.56
CA SER A 58 1.88 -2.09 3.26
C SER A 58 1.91 -2.57 4.72
N PRO A 59 2.65 -1.88 5.61
CA PRO A 59 2.66 -2.22 7.03
C PRO A 59 1.28 -2.01 7.66
N VAL A 60 0.65 -3.11 8.11
CA VAL A 60 -0.69 -3.06 8.70
C VAL A 60 -0.74 -2.07 9.87
N ALA A 61 -1.76 -1.23 9.90
CA ALA A 61 -1.94 -0.18 10.92
C ALA A 61 -0.68 0.69 11.12
N GLY A 62 0.07 0.99 10.04
CA GLY A 62 1.32 1.74 10.14
C GLY A 62 2.38 1.04 11.00
N GLY A 63 2.49 -0.29 10.90
CA GLY A 63 3.35 -1.11 11.75
C GLY A 63 2.88 -1.20 13.20
N GLY A 64 1.63 -0.80 13.50
CA GLY A 64 1.09 -0.75 14.87
C GLY A 64 1.68 0.35 15.77
N VAL A 65 2.42 1.32 15.20
CA VAL A 65 3.20 2.34 15.93
C VAL A 65 2.91 3.78 15.47
N GLY A 66 1.83 3.99 14.71
CA GLY A 66 1.39 5.33 14.32
C GLY A 66 2.16 5.96 13.15
N ILE A 67 2.87 5.16 12.37
CA ILE A 67 3.56 5.62 11.16
C ILE A 67 2.53 5.84 10.04
N ASP A 68 2.47 7.05 9.51
CA ASP A 68 1.76 7.41 8.27
C ASP A 68 2.72 7.37 7.05
N ASN A 69 2.24 7.72 5.87
CA ASN A 69 3.06 7.73 4.66
C ASN A 69 4.30 8.61 4.76
N ILE A 70 4.21 9.78 5.38
CA ILE A 70 5.33 10.71 5.47
C ILE A 70 6.37 10.22 6.47
N ALA A 71 5.90 9.75 7.64
CA ALA A 71 6.77 9.14 8.63
C ALA A 71 7.43 7.86 8.08
N PHE A 72 6.69 7.08 7.27
CA PHE A 72 7.24 5.90 6.60
C PHE A 72 8.37 6.25 5.63
N LEU A 73 8.20 7.27 4.79
CA LEU A 73 9.24 7.74 3.90
C LEU A 73 10.45 8.26 4.67
N SER A 74 10.25 8.90 5.81
CA SER A 74 11.32 9.35 6.69
C SER A 74 12.07 8.16 7.30
N TRP A 75 11.37 7.14 7.81
CA TRP A 75 11.99 5.89 8.25
C TRP A 75 12.79 5.23 7.12
N PHE A 76 12.20 5.13 5.95
CA PHE A 76 12.83 4.50 4.80
C PHE A 76 14.12 5.20 4.39
N GLN A 77 14.15 6.54 4.37
CA GLN A 77 15.32 7.32 3.92
C GLN A 77 16.38 7.52 5.01
N TYR A 78 15.98 7.63 6.29
CA TYR A 78 16.85 8.06 7.39
C TYR A 78 16.84 7.14 8.62
N GLY A 79 15.88 6.24 8.70
CA GLY A 79 15.70 5.33 9.84
C GLY A 79 16.22 3.90 9.60
N GLY A 80 17.01 3.69 8.53
CA GLY A 80 17.56 2.36 8.20
C GLY A 80 16.66 1.49 7.32
N GLY A 81 15.50 2.01 6.91
CA GLY A 81 14.53 1.26 6.10
C GLY A 81 15.07 0.86 4.73
N LYS A 82 15.88 1.72 4.09
CA LYS A 82 16.44 1.46 2.76
C LYS A 82 17.42 0.30 2.75
N GLU A 83 18.29 0.24 3.73
CA GLU A 83 19.27 -0.85 3.90
C GLU A 83 18.58 -2.19 4.15
N LEU A 84 17.54 -2.18 4.97
CA LEU A 84 16.70 -3.36 5.23
C LEU A 84 15.91 -3.77 3.97
N TYR A 85 15.41 -2.80 3.20
CA TYR A 85 14.74 -3.07 1.94
C TYR A 85 15.66 -3.70 0.89
N ASP A 86 16.90 -3.20 0.76
CA ASP A 86 17.91 -3.80 -0.11
C ASP A 86 18.28 -5.24 0.34
N ARG A 87 18.20 -5.53 1.65
CA ARG A 87 18.39 -6.89 2.18
C ARG A 87 17.21 -7.82 1.92
N LEU A 88 15.97 -7.30 1.87
CA LEU A 88 14.77 -8.10 1.63
C LEU A 88 14.92 -9.00 0.41
N TRP A 89 15.49 -8.49 -0.66
CA TRP A 89 15.67 -9.24 -1.92
C TRP A 89 16.62 -10.41 -1.74
N LYS A 90 17.67 -10.24 -0.94
CA LYS A 90 18.61 -11.32 -0.59
C LYS A 90 17.95 -12.38 0.31
N GLU A 91 17.16 -11.96 1.28
CA GLU A 91 16.35 -12.87 2.14
C GLU A 91 15.35 -13.69 1.31
N MET A 92 14.84 -13.13 0.22
CA MET A 92 13.98 -13.83 -0.74
C MET A 92 14.75 -14.67 -1.77
N GLY A 93 16.09 -14.64 -1.77
CA GLY A 93 16.92 -15.33 -2.76
C GLY A 93 16.80 -14.74 -4.17
N ARG A 94 16.54 -13.44 -4.30
CA ARG A 94 16.31 -12.73 -5.57
C ARG A 94 17.44 -11.77 -5.90
N ASP A 95 17.82 -11.70 -7.17
CA ASP A 95 18.76 -10.69 -7.70
C ASP A 95 17.98 -9.45 -8.19
N ILE A 96 17.43 -8.69 -7.26
CA ILE A 96 16.59 -7.52 -7.53
C ILE A 96 17.21 -6.27 -6.92
N LYS A 97 17.14 -5.16 -7.67
CA LYS A 97 17.24 -3.80 -7.14
C LYS A 97 15.87 -3.14 -7.19
N GLY A 98 15.32 -2.82 -6.04
CA GLY A 98 14.04 -2.12 -5.89
C GLY A 98 14.21 -0.63 -5.65
N PHE A 99 13.24 0.15 -6.12
CA PHE A 99 13.11 1.58 -5.86
C PHE A 99 11.66 1.89 -5.48
N MET A 100 11.44 2.40 -4.30
CA MET A 100 10.14 2.93 -3.92
C MET A 100 9.85 4.19 -4.74
N ILE A 101 8.72 4.21 -5.46
CA ILE A 101 8.42 5.33 -6.36
C ILE A 101 7.01 5.91 -6.20
N GLN A 102 6.08 5.16 -5.60
CA GLN A 102 4.70 5.61 -5.53
C GLN A 102 4.05 5.27 -4.17
N PRO A 103 4.13 6.18 -3.19
CA PRO A 103 3.31 6.09 -2.00
C PRO A 103 1.83 6.35 -2.34
N VAL A 104 0.92 5.54 -1.80
CA VAL A 104 -0.51 5.51 -2.15
C VAL A 104 -1.43 5.83 -0.98
N GLY A 105 -1.15 5.29 0.19
CA GLY A 105 -2.04 5.43 1.35
C GLY A 105 -2.25 6.88 1.85
N PRO A 106 -3.12 7.14 2.82
CA PRO A 106 -3.98 6.12 3.42
C PRO A 106 -5.09 5.66 2.46
N GLU A 107 -5.45 4.38 2.56
CA GLU A 107 -6.60 3.83 1.85
C GLU A 107 -7.87 3.96 2.70
N ALA A 108 -9.00 4.10 2.03
CA ALA A 108 -10.30 4.21 2.65
C ALA A 108 -10.70 2.88 3.32
N LEU A 109 -11.41 2.92 4.45
CA LEU A 109 -12.01 1.71 5.04
C LEU A 109 -12.88 1.00 4.02
N GLY A 110 -13.62 1.76 3.21
CA GLY A 110 -14.33 1.21 2.06
C GLY A 110 -15.79 1.61 1.95
N TRP A 111 -16.52 0.81 1.19
CA TRP A 111 -17.86 1.04 0.71
C TRP A 111 -18.86 0.06 1.31
N PHE A 112 -20.02 0.58 1.75
CA PHE A 112 -21.08 -0.19 2.40
C PHE A 112 -22.45 0.11 1.79
N PRO A 113 -23.40 -0.87 1.84
CA PRO A 113 -24.76 -0.66 1.35
C PRO A 113 -25.61 0.19 2.30
N LYS A 114 -25.28 0.21 3.58
CA LYS A 114 -25.93 0.99 4.64
C LYS A 114 -24.87 1.52 5.61
N PRO A 115 -25.19 2.57 6.40
CA PRO A 115 -24.28 3.03 7.45
C PRO A 115 -23.99 1.93 8.47
N ILE A 116 -22.72 1.84 8.89
CA ILE A 116 -22.28 1.02 10.02
C ILE A 116 -22.09 1.93 11.24
N LYS A 117 -22.69 1.56 12.38
CA LYS A 117 -22.66 2.36 13.61
C LYS A 117 -21.59 1.87 14.57
N ASP A 118 -21.26 0.59 14.48
CA ASP A 118 -20.33 -0.13 15.35
C ASP A 118 -19.78 -1.38 14.65
N MET A 119 -18.87 -2.07 15.29
CA MET A 119 -18.33 -3.33 14.79
C MET A 119 -19.35 -4.46 14.68
N ALA A 120 -20.44 -4.43 15.45
CA ALA A 120 -21.51 -5.42 15.32
C ALA A 120 -22.27 -5.24 13.99
N ASP A 121 -22.47 -4.00 13.54
CA ASP A 121 -23.02 -3.72 12.21
C ASP A 121 -22.04 -4.16 11.11
N PHE A 122 -20.74 -3.85 11.26
CA PHE A 122 -19.73 -4.25 10.26
C PHE A 122 -19.68 -5.77 10.09
N ARG A 123 -19.74 -6.55 11.15
CA ARG A 123 -19.70 -8.02 11.11
C ARG A 123 -20.87 -8.67 10.36
N LYS A 124 -21.92 -7.92 10.04
CA LYS A 124 -23.05 -8.42 9.23
C LYS A 124 -22.73 -8.55 7.76
N TYR A 125 -21.65 -7.92 7.28
CA TYR A 125 -21.30 -7.85 5.86
C TYR A 125 -20.17 -8.81 5.50
N LYS A 126 -20.31 -9.45 4.35
CA LYS A 126 -19.24 -10.14 3.67
C LYS A 126 -18.39 -9.10 2.93
N PHE A 127 -17.20 -8.87 3.44
CA PHE A 127 -16.36 -7.72 3.08
C PHE A 127 -15.15 -8.14 2.24
N ARG A 128 -14.96 -7.50 1.09
CA ARG A 128 -13.73 -7.66 0.32
C ARG A 128 -12.59 -6.93 1.00
N THR A 129 -11.45 -7.63 1.14
CA THR A 129 -10.23 -7.11 1.76
C THR A 129 -9.01 -7.34 0.86
N PRO A 130 -7.89 -6.61 1.08
CA PRO A 130 -6.63 -6.98 0.46
C PRO A 130 -6.13 -8.32 0.99
N PRO A 131 -5.27 -9.04 0.25
CA PRO A 131 -4.63 -10.26 0.74
C PRO A 131 -3.59 -9.96 1.83
N GLY A 132 -3.09 -11.02 2.49
CA GLY A 132 -2.03 -10.94 3.48
C GLY A 132 -2.50 -10.54 4.88
N ILE A 133 -1.61 -9.91 5.65
CA ILE A 133 -1.85 -9.55 7.05
C ILE A 133 -3.09 -8.66 7.23
N PRO A 134 -3.33 -7.61 6.43
CA PRO A 134 -4.53 -6.78 6.59
C PRO A 134 -5.84 -7.58 6.49
N GLY A 135 -5.95 -8.45 5.48
CA GLY A 135 -7.13 -9.31 5.32
C GLY A 135 -7.28 -10.34 6.44
N GLN A 136 -6.17 -10.90 6.95
CA GLN A 136 -6.22 -11.79 8.11
C GLN A 136 -6.65 -11.04 9.37
N THR A 137 -6.18 -9.81 9.57
CA THR A 137 -6.59 -8.97 10.72
C THR A 137 -8.10 -8.74 10.74
N TYR A 138 -8.76 -8.53 9.59
CA TYR A 138 -10.22 -8.45 9.53
C TYR A 138 -10.89 -9.75 9.99
N LYS A 139 -10.38 -10.91 9.59
CA LYS A 139 -10.90 -12.22 10.05
C LYS A 139 -10.74 -12.38 11.55
N ASP A 140 -9.60 -11.97 12.10
CA ASP A 140 -9.28 -12.08 13.53
C ASP A 140 -10.24 -11.26 14.42
N ILE A 141 -10.81 -10.17 13.89
CA ILE A 141 -11.85 -9.37 14.54
C ILE A 141 -13.28 -9.78 14.15
N GLY A 142 -13.44 -10.94 13.50
CA GLY A 142 -14.74 -11.53 13.21
C GLY A 142 -15.45 -11.00 11.96
N ILE A 143 -14.77 -10.31 11.07
CA ILE A 143 -15.32 -9.88 9.78
C ILE A 143 -15.24 -11.04 8.78
N ALA A 144 -16.34 -11.35 8.09
CA ALA A 144 -16.39 -12.31 7.00
C ALA A 144 -15.65 -11.74 5.76
N SER A 145 -14.31 -11.81 5.77
CA SER A 145 -13.47 -11.18 4.75
C SER A 145 -13.07 -12.14 3.64
N VAL A 146 -13.08 -11.63 2.40
CA VAL A 146 -12.70 -12.35 1.18
C VAL A 146 -11.68 -11.53 0.40
N ALA A 147 -10.52 -12.10 0.09
CA ALA A 147 -9.53 -11.46 -0.76
C ALA A 147 -9.79 -11.77 -2.24
N MET A 148 -9.84 -10.72 -3.08
CA MET A 148 -9.98 -10.86 -4.53
C MET A 148 -9.31 -9.70 -5.26
N GLY A 149 -9.00 -9.90 -6.54
CA GLY A 149 -8.43 -8.89 -7.42
C GLY A 149 -9.40 -7.74 -7.70
N GLY A 150 -8.86 -6.55 -8.03
CA GLY A 150 -9.66 -5.34 -8.25
C GLY A 150 -10.72 -5.52 -9.34
N GLY A 151 -10.40 -6.19 -10.44
CA GLY A 151 -11.33 -6.42 -11.54
C GLY A 151 -12.53 -7.29 -11.19
N ASP A 152 -12.44 -8.08 -10.11
CA ASP A 152 -13.49 -9.01 -9.68
C ASP A 152 -14.45 -8.36 -8.65
N ILE A 153 -14.10 -7.20 -8.07
CA ILE A 153 -14.85 -6.61 -6.94
C ILE A 153 -16.23 -6.14 -7.39
N LEU A 154 -16.30 -5.31 -8.44
CA LEU A 154 -17.59 -4.77 -8.90
C LEU A 154 -18.54 -5.87 -9.36
N PRO A 155 -18.12 -6.86 -10.19
CA PRO A 155 -18.97 -8.01 -10.52
C PRO A 155 -19.44 -8.79 -9.29
N ALA A 156 -18.59 -8.95 -8.27
CA ALA A 156 -18.96 -9.66 -7.04
C ALA A 156 -19.99 -8.88 -6.20
N LEU A 157 -19.90 -7.54 -6.14
CA LEU A 157 -20.89 -6.67 -5.50
C LEU A 157 -22.24 -6.72 -6.25
N GLU A 158 -22.22 -6.63 -7.59
CA GLU A 158 -23.43 -6.70 -8.43
C GLU A 158 -24.12 -8.06 -8.32
N ALA A 159 -23.35 -9.15 -8.22
CA ALA A 159 -23.88 -10.50 -8.03
C ALA A 159 -24.32 -10.80 -6.58
N GLY A 160 -24.05 -9.91 -5.61
CA GLY A 160 -24.32 -10.13 -4.20
C GLY A 160 -23.50 -11.23 -3.56
N THR A 161 -22.34 -11.60 -4.14
CA THR A 161 -21.40 -12.56 -3.54
C THR A 161 -20.57 -11.97 -2.43
N ILE A 162 -20.44 -10.63 -2.42
CA ILE A 162 -19.95 -9.79 -1.32
C ILE A 162 -20.92 -8.64 -1.12
N ASP A 163 -20.98 -8.08 0.09
CA ASP A 163 -21.91 -7.01 0.46
C ASP A 163 -21.24 -5.64 0.48
N ALA A 164 -19.95 -5.60 0.81
CA ALA A 164 -19.16 -4.40 1.00
C ALA A 164 -17.72 -4.64 0.55
N ALA A 165 -16.98 -3.57 0.25
CA ALA A 165 -15.63 -3.70 -0.27
C ALA A 165 -14.77 -2.47 0.05
N GLU A 166 -13.48 -2.70 0.32
CA GLU A 166 -12.44 -1.71 0.16
C GLU A 166 -11.69 -1.93 -1.15
N TRP A 167 -11.03 -0.87 -1.65
CA TRP A 167 -10.09 -1.00 -2.75
C TRP A 167 -8.89 -0.07 -2.57
N CYS A 168 -9.10 1.24 -2.53
CA CYS A 168 -7.99 2.18 -2.39
C CYS A 168 -8.44 3.52 -1.79
N CYS A 169 -8.85 4.44 -2.65
CA CYS A 169 -9.11 5.82 -2.30
C CYS A 169 -10.00 6.48 -3.39
N PRO A 170 -10.54 7.69 -3.18
CA PRO A 170 -11.62 8.24 -4.01
C PRO A 170 -11.40 8.14 -5.52
N LYS A 171 -10.19 8.44 -6.03
CA LYS A 171 -9.95 8.45 -7.48
C LYS A 171 -9.97 7.07 -8.13
N PRO A 172 -9.23 6.06 -7.66
CA PRO A 172 -9.35 4.69 -8.15
C PRO A 172 -10.75 4.12 -7.96
N ASP A 173 -11.37 4.32 -6.79
CA ASP A 173 -12.68 3.78 -6.46
C ASP A 173 -13.76 4.31 -7.40
N LEU A 174 -13.75 5.62 -7.70
CA LEU A 174 -14.61 6.24 -8.70
C LEU A 174 -14.42 5.62 -10.09
N THR A 175 -13.15 5.36 -10.47
CA THR A 175 -12.83 4.76 -11.77
C THR A 175 -13.35 3.32 -11.88
N PHE A 176 -13.29 2.54 -10.80
CA PHE A 176 -13.87 1.20 -10.73
C PHE A 176 -15.40 1.19 -10.75
N GLY A 177 -16.03 2.28 -10.32
CA GLY A 177 -17.49 2.43 -10.40
C GLY A 177 -18.25 1.97 -9.17
N PHE A 178 -17.63 1.87 -7.99
CA PHE A 178 -18.30 1.42 -6.75
C PHE A 178 -19.50 2.27 -6.37
N GLN A 179 -19.48 3.57 -6.68
CA GLN A 179 -20.59 4.49 -6.48
C GLN A 179 -21.87 4.12 -7.24
N LYS A 180 -21.80 3.21 -8.22
CA LYS A 180 -22.99 2.71 -8.94
C LYS A 180 -23.81 1.74 -8.09
N VAL A 181 -23.15 0.99 -7.22
CA VAL A 181 -23.77 -0.08 -6.41
C VAL A 181 -23.82 0.23 -4.92
N LEU A 182 -22.88 1.01 -4.39
CA LEU A 182 -22.76 1.36 -2.96
C LEU A 182 -22.78 2.88 -2.76
N LYS A 183 -23.30 3.34 -1.61
CA LYS A 183 -23.49 4.78 -1.37
C LYS A 183 -22.89 5.30 -0.06
N HIS A 184 -22.46 4.44 0.85
CA HIS A 184 -21.86 4.83 2.11
C HIS A 184 -20.37 4.57 2.05
N TYR A 185 -19.58 5.64 2.17
CA TYR A 185 -18.13 5.60 1.99
C TYR A 185 -17.40 6.10 3.23
N TYR A 186 -16.47 5.32 3.72
CA TYR A 186 -15.68 5.56 4.94
C TYR A 186 -14.22 5.78 4.57
N LEU A 187 -13.69 6.98 4.82
CA LEU A 187 -12.30 7.33 4.48
C LEU A 187 -11.28 6.82 5.49
N GLN A 188 -11.68 6.66 6.77
CA GLN A 188 -10.74 6.34 7.82
C GLN A 188 -10.61 4.82 7.98
N GLY A 189 -9.55 4.24 7.42
CA GLY A 189 -9.18 2.84 7.58
C GLY A 189 -7.79 2.69 8.21
N LEU A 190 -7.56 1.59 8.93
CA LEU A 190 -6.25 1.24 9.51
C LEU A 190 -5.51 0.17 8.72
N HIS A 191 -6.20 -0.54 7.83
CA HIS A 191 -5.64 -1.70 7.15
C HIS A 191 -4.45 -1.36 6.25
N GLN A 192 -4.50 -0.23 5.56
CA GLN A 192 -3.47 0.24 4.63
C GLN A 192 -3.25 1.76 4.76
N VAL A 193 -2.84 2.22 5.94
CA VAL A 193 -2.49 3.64 6.18
C VAL A 193 -1.22 4.04 5.42
N VAL A 194 -0.37 3.06 5.13
CA VAL A 194 0.82 3.17 4.29
C VAL A 194 0.72 2.11 3.20
N VAL A 195 0.85 2.52 1.95
CA VAL A 195 0.99 1.62 0.80
C VAL A 195 2.01 2.22 -0.16
N ASN A 196 2.92 1.38 -0.64
CA ASN A 196 3.95 1.80 -1.59
C ASN A 196 4.03 0.84 -2.75
N ALA A 197 4.07 1.40 -3.96
CA ALA A 197 4.44 0.67 -5.16
C ALA A 197 5.87 1.01 -5.57
N ASP A 198 6.54 0.00 -6.10
CA ASP A 198 7.95 0.03 -6.37
C ASP A 198 8.26 -0.30 -7.83
N PHE A 199 9.38 0.22 -8.29
CA PHE A 199 10.03 -0.15 -9.54
C PHE A 199 11.12 -1.19 -9.22
N TYR A 200 11.15 -2.27 -9.98
CA TYR A 200 12.10 -3.37 -9.84
C TYR A 200 12.91 -3.54 -11.11
N ILE A 201 14.20 -3.80 -10.94
CA ILE A 201 15.13 -4.15 -12.03
C ILE A 201 16.02 -5.29 -11.54
N THR A 202 16.51 -6.17 -12.44
CA THR A 202 17.46 -7.21 -12.02
C THR A 202 18.76 -6.58 -11.52
N GLY A 203 19.35 -7.17 -10.48
CA GLY A 203 20.67 -6.74 -10.01
C GLY A 203 21.71 -6.80 -11.11
N LYS A 204 21.64 -7.81 -11.98
CA LYS A 204 22.51 -7.94 -13.16
C LYS A 204 22.42 -6.70 -14.06
N THR A 205 21.22 -6.29 -14.47
CA THR A 205 21.01 -5.11 -15.34
C THR A 205 21.44 -3.84 -14.62
N TYR A 206 21.04 -3.67 -13.35
CA TYR A 206 21.42 -2.50 -12.56
C TYR A 206 22.94 -2.37 -12.41
N ASN A 207 23.65 -3.48 -12.10
CA ASN A 207 25.10 -3.47 -11.92
C ASN A 207 25.87 -3.15 -13.20
N ALA A 208 25.31 -3.49 -14.38
CA ALA A 208 25.90 -3.17 -15.68
C ALA A 208 25.75 -1.69 -16.09
N MET A 209 24.87 -0.93 -15.41
CA MET A 209 24.69 0.50 -15.67
C MET A 209 25.90 1.32 -15.19
N SER A 210 26.15 2.44 -15.86
CA SER A 210 27.09 3.45 -15.40
C SER A 210 26.64 4.09 -14.08
N ASP A 211 27.55 4.69 -13.33
CA ASP A 211 27.24 5.40 -12.08
C ASP A 211 26.26 6.56 -12.32
N HIS A 212 26.37 7.21 -13.49
CA HIS A 212 25.44 8.27 -13.89
C HIS A 212 24.01 7.73 -14.07
N GLU A 213 23.84 6.60 -14.74
CA GLU A 213 22.53 5.96 -14.93
C GLU A 213 21.92 5.49 -13.61
N LYS A 214 22.71 4.84 -12.76
CA LYS A 214 22.30 4.44 -11.40
C LYS A 214 21.83 5.64 -10.59
N LYS A 215 22.59 6.73 -10.60
CA LYS A 215 22.25 7.96 -9.89
C LYS A 215 21.00 8.63 -10.48
N SER A 216 20.84 8.59 -11.79
CA SER A 216 19.64 9.11 -12.46
C SER A 216 18.38 8.35 -12.08
N LEU A 217 18.44 7.03 -11.95
CA LEU A 217 17.34 6.21 -11.44
C LEU A 217 16.98 6.59 -10.00
N GLU A 218 17.97 6.72 -9.13
CA GLU A 218 17.76 7.10 -7.72
C GLU A 218 17.11 8.49 -7.60
N VAL A 219 17.61 9.48 -8.34
CA VAL A 219 17.05 10.85 -8.37
C VAL A 219 15.61 10.84 -8.89
N ALA A 220 15.35 10.10 -9.96
CA ALA A 220 14.02 10.01 -10.53
C ALA A 220 13.04 9.29 -9.58
N ALA A 221 13.47 8.24 -8.88
CA ALA A 221 12.67 7.55 -7.86
C ALA A 221 12.29 8.52 -6.73
N ASN A 222 13.26 9.24 -6.15
CA ASN A 222 13.00 10.21 -5.10
C ASN A 222 12.07 11.34 -5.55
N ALA A 223 12.25 11.87 -6.76
CA ALA A 223 11.35 12.87 -7.33
C ALA A 223 9.92 12.33 -7.54
N SER A 224 9.79 11.05 -7.88
CA SER A 224 8.50 10.38 -8.05
C SER A 224 7.71 10.31 -6.74
N LEU A 225 8.36 10.13 -5.59
CA LEU A 225 7.70 10.08 -4.29
C LEU A 225 6.91 11.36 -4.00
N ALA A 226 7.55 12.52 -4.10
CA ALA A 226 6.91 13.81 -3.84
C ALA A 226 5.82 14.12 -4.88
N LYS A 227 6.09 13.85 -6.17
CA LYS A 227 5.13 14.07 -7.26
C LYS A 227 3.90 13.18 -7.13
N SER A 228 4.10 11.93 -6.78
CA SER A 228 3.02 10.96 -6.59
C SER A 228 2.10 11.37 -5.41
N LEU A 229 2.68 11.70 -4.24
CA LEU A 229 1.90 12.17 -3.08
C LEU A 229 1.09 13.41 -3.42
N SER A 230 1.71 14.41 -4.02
CA SER A 230 1.03 15.67 -4.39
C SER A 230 -0.12 15.44 -5.38
N TYR A 231 0.12 14.64 -6.42
CA TYR A 231 -0.89 14.26 -7.41
C TYR A 231 -2.08 13.55 -6.75
N ARG A 232 -1.80 12.60 -5.86
CA ARG A 232 -2.85 11.81 -5.21
C ARG A 232 -3.73 12.64 -4.28
N ILE A 233 -3.16 13.55 -3.50
CA ILE A 233 -3.94 14.46 -2.66
C ILE A 233 -4.92 15.26 -3.52
N TYR A 234 -4.45 15.85 -4.61
CA TYR A 234 -5.26 16.68 -5.49
C TYR A 234 -6.35 15.86 -6.22
N GLU A 235 -5.98 14.75 -6.86
CA GLU A 235 -6.92 13.95 -7.63
C GLU A 235 -7.94 13.21 -6.76
N ASN A 236 -7.54 12.75 -5.57
CA ASN A 236 -8.49 12.18 -4.62
C ASN A 236 -9.47 13.23 -4.08
N GLY A 237 -9.03 14.46 -3.83
CA GLY A 237 -9.91 15.56 -3.44
C GLY A 237 -10.96 15.87 -4.51
N LYS A 238 -10.55 15.92 -5.78
CA LYS A 238 -11.48 16.11 -6.91
C LYS A 238 -12.48 14.97 -7.02
N ALA A 239 -11.99 13.72 -6.97
CA ALA A 239 -12.82 12.53 -7.07
C ALA A 239 -13.80 12.42 -5.89
N LEU A 240 -13.38 12.76 -4.67
CA LEU A 240 -14.24 12.79 -3.50
C LEU A 240 -15.40 13.77 -3.68
N ARG A 241 -15.10 14.96 -4.17
CA ARG A 241 -16.11 15.97 -4.48
C ARG A 241 -17.10 15.48 -5.55
N GLU A 242 -16.61 14.84 -6.62
CA GLU A 242 -17.47 14.24 -7.65
C GLU A 242 -18.35 13.13 -7.08
N LEU A 243 -17.79 12.23 -6.24
CA LEU A 243 -18.54 11.17 -5.56
C LEU A 243 -19.70 11.74 -4.73
N THR A 244 -19.47 12.81 -3.99
CA THR A 244 -20.49 13.40 -3.10
C THR A 244 -21.48 14.27 -3.83
N GLU A 245 -21.02 15.20 -4.69
CA GLU A 245 -21.87 16.20 -5.34
C GLU A 245 -22.62 15.66 -6.56
N VAL A 246 -22.01 14.73 -7.32
CA VAL A 246 -22.59 14.21 -8.57
C VAL A 246 -23.25 12.85 -8.37
N HIS A 247 -22.59 11.95 -7.63
CA HIS A 247 -23.04 10.56 -7.47
C HIS A 247 -23.84 10.32 -6.19
N GLY A 248 -24.01 11.33 -5.33
CA GLY A 248 -24.80 11.26 -4.10
C GLY A 248 -24.23 10.28 -3.06
N VAL A 249 -22.92 10.06 -3.09
CA VAL A 249 -22.22 9.24 -2.10
C VAL A 249 -22.24 9.98 -0.76
N LYS A 250 -22.52 9.25 0.29
CA LYS A 250 -22.52 9.75 1.68
C LYS A 250 -21.19 9.41 2.33
N LEU A 251 -20.47 10.44 2.77
CA LEU A 251 -19.32 10.25 3.64
C LEU A 251 -19.80 9.97 5.04
N GLU A 252 -19.26 8.91 5.62
CA GLU A 252 -19.60 8.46 6.97
C GLU A 252 -18.34 8.44 7.84
N ASP A 253 -18.53 8.61 9.13
CA ASP A 253 -17.45 8.47 10.11
C ASP A 253 -17.29 7.00 10.50
N THR A 254 -16.03 6.54 10.48
CA THR A 254 -15.70 5.18 10.88
C THR A 254 -15.98 5.00 12.38
N PRO A 255 -16.70 3.95 12.79
CA PRO A 255 -16.98 3.68 14.19
C PRO A 255 -15.70 3.60 15.04
N SER A 256 -15.72 4.19 16.22
CA SER A 256 -14.53 4.30 17.08
C SER A 256 -14.02 2.93 17.58
N ASP A 257 -14.91 1.97 17.77
CA ASP A 257 -14.58 0.61 18.19
C ASP A 257 -13.77 -0.15 17.10
N TYR A 258 -13.96 0.19 15.82
CA TYR A 258 -13.12 -0.33 14.73
C TYR A 258 -11.64 -0.06 14.97
N PHE A 259 -11.29 1.17 15.32
CA PHE A 259 -9.87 1.54 15.52
C PHE A 259 -9.25 0.76 16.67
N THR A 260 -9.99 0.57 17.76
CA THR A 260 -9.52 -0.17 18.93
C THR A 260 -9.32 -1.66 18.62
N GLU A 261 -10.35 -2.28 18.04
CA GLU A 261 -10.30 -3.72 17.74
C GLU A 261 -9.29 -4.06 16.66
N TYR A 262 -9.29 -3.27 15.56
CA TYR A 262 -8.36 -3.49 14.45
C TYR A 262 -6.91 -3.31 14.87
N MET A 263 -6.61 -2.25 15.65
CA MET A 263 -5.25 -2.00 16.15
C MET A 263 -4.75 -3.12 17.05
N ALA A 264 -5.59 -3.62 17.95
CA ALA A 264 -5.23 -4.72 18.83
C ALA A 264 -4.90 -6.00 18.04
N ALA A 265 -5.75 -6.36 17.06
CA ALA A 265 -5.52 -7.52 16.21
C ALA A 265 -4.29 -7.35 15.29
N ALA A 266 -4.07 -6.14 14.74
CA ALA A 266 -2.91 -5.82 13.93
C ALA A 266 -1.60 -6.00 14.72
N LYS A 267 -1.53 -5.48 15.95
CA LYS A 267 -0.36 -5.66 16.82
C LYS A 267 -0.09 -7.14 17.11
N LYS A 268 -1.12 -7.91 17.45
CA LYS A 268 -0.99 -9.35 17.67
C LYS A 268 -0.47 -10.07 16.44
N SER A 269 -0.92 -9.68 15.25
CA SER A 269 -0.46 -10.26 13.98
C SER A 269 1.02 -9.92 13.72
N LEU A 270 1.44 -8.67 13.99
CA LEU A 270 2.84 -8.25 13.86
C LEU A 270 3.75 -9.01 14.83
N GLU A 271 3.36 -9.13 16.10
CA GLU A 271 4.08 -9.93 17.12
C GLU A 271 4.22 -11.40 16.70
N THR A 272 3.13 -11.98 16.18
CA THR A 272 3.13 -13.38 15.71
C THR A 272 4.08 -13.59 14.54
N ASN A 273 4.16 -12.66 13.59
CA ASN A 273 5.08 -12.74 12.46
C ASN A 273 6.54 -12.49 12.91
N ALA A 274 6.77 -11.56 13.81
CA ALA A 274 8.09 -11.29 14.39
C ALA A 274 8.64 -12.51 15.14
N ALA A 275 7.79 -13.20 15.90
CA ALA A 275 8.20 -14.43 16.60
C ALA A 275 8.58 -15.59 15.66
N LYS A 276 8.05 -15.59 14.42
CA LYS A 276 8.29 -16.66 13.43
C LYS A 276 9.42 -16.37 12.46
N ASN A 277 9.77 -15.11 12.26
CA ASN A 277 10.77 -14.71 11.26
C ASN A 277 11.69 -13.61 11.80
N ALA A 278 12.98 -13.93 11.92
CA ALA A 278 13.97 -13.03 12.50
C ALA A 278 14.17 -11.74 11.70
N PHE A 279 14.13 -11.81 10.37
CA PHE A 279 14.27 -10.63 9.54
C PHE A 279 13.01 -9.74 9.61
N PHE A 280 11.83 -10.33 9.69
CA PHE A 280 10.60 -9.56 9.97
C PHE A 280 10.72 -8.82 11.31
N ALA A 281 11.19 -9.50 12.36
CA ALA A 281 11.41 -8.90 13.68
C ALA A 281 12.38 -7.72 13.59
N GLU A 282 13.51 -7.88 12.92
CA GLU A 282 14.53 -6.84 12.74
C GLU A 282 13.96 -5.60 12.04
N VAL A 283 13.22 -5.79 10.93
CA VAL A 283 12.57 -4.69 10.21
C VAL A 283 11.55 -3.99 11.10
N TRP A 284 10.71 -4.74 11.80
CA TRP A 284 9.70 -4.16 12.69
C TRP A 284 10.30 -3.45 13.89
N ASP A 285 11.40 -3.97 14.48
CA ASP A 285 12.14 -3.32 15.56
C ASP A 285 12.74 -1.99 15.11
N SER A 286 13.28 -1.93 13.89
CA SER A 286 13.74 -0.69 13.27
C SER A 286 12.60 0.33 13.12
N MET A 287 11.41 -0.10 12.67
CA MET A 287 10.24 0.77 12.58
C MET A 287 9.79 1.29 13.94
N LYS A 288 9.77 0.44 14.98
CA LYS A 288 9.44 0.83 16.37
C LYS A 288 10.41 1.86 16.91
N ALA A 289 11.72 1.61 16.78
CA ALA A 289 12.75 2.53 17.26
C ALA A 289 12.67 3.90 16.56
N PHE A 290 12.39 3.93 15.26
CA PHE A 290 12.13 5.18 14.54
C PHE A 290 10.85 5.87 15.03
N ALA A 291 9.76 5.12 15.21
CA ALA A 291 8.49 5.66 15.65
C ALA A 291 8.58 6.31 17.03
N ASP A 292 9.32 5.73 17.96
CA ASP A 292 9.53 6.30 19.32
C ASP A 292 10.17 7.70 19.26
N ILE A 293 10.96 7.99 18.23
CA ILE A 293 11.61 9.29 18.03
C ILE A 293 10.71 10.25 17.23
N ALA A 294 10.19 9.79 16.10
CA ALA A 294 9.59 10.65 15.09
C ALA A 294 8.09 10.90 15.27
N VAL A 295 7.33 9.89 15.72
CA VAL A 295 5.87 9.98 15.82
C VAL A 295 5.40 11.02 16.84
N PRO A 296 5.99 11.16 18.05
CA PRO A 296 5.58 12.21 19.00
C PRO A 296 5.65 13.62 18.41
N PHE A 297 6.74 13.93 17.70
CA PHE A 297 6.88 15.21 16.99
C PHE A 297 5.86 15.33 15.85
N TRP A 298 5.80 14.34 14.97
CA TRP A 298 4.99 14.41 13.76
C TRP A 298 3.50 14.49 14.05
N SER A 299 3.00 13.66 14.97
CA SER A 299 1.59 13.67 15.40
C SER A 299 1.21 14.98 16.06
N GLY A 300 2.08 15.52 16.93
CA GLY A 300 1.86 16.81 17.58
C GLY A 300 1.77 17.95 16.58
N ALA A 301 2.66 17.97 15.57
CA ALA A 301 2.64 18.98 14.53
C ALA A 301 1.36 18.90 13.66
N GLN A 302 0.87 17.68 13.35
CA GLN A 302 -0.35 17.51 12.55
C GLN A 302 -1.64 17.92 13.29
N CYS A 303 -1.72 17.73 14.61
CA CYS A 303 -2.87 18.13 15.40
C CYS A 303 -3.15 19.66 15.29
N LEU A 304 -2.11 20.47 15.21
CA LEU A 304 -2.23 21.92 15.07
C LEU A 304 -2.84 22.36 13.72
N MET A 305 -2.79 21.52 12.70
CA MET A 305 -3.32 21.85 11.37
C MET A 305 -4.77 21.37 11.16
N ARG A 306 -5.37 20.68 12.14
CA ARG A 306 -6.74 20.16 12.09
C ARG A 306 -7.72 20.93 12.97
N SER A 307 -7.22 21.88 13.73
CA SER A 307 -8.00 22.84 14.54
C SER A 307 -8.28 24.11 13.73
#